data_27f6ecd610966f37d52ee18e628f710e
#
_entry.id   27f6ecd610966f37d52ee18e628f710e
#
_cell.length_a   1.000
_cell.length_b   1.000
_cell.length_c   1.000
_cell.angle_alpha   90.00
_cell.angle_beta   90.00
_cell.angle_gamma   90.00
#
_symmetry.space_group_name_H-M   'P 1'
#
loop_
_entity.id
_entity.type
_entity.pdbx_description
1 polymer ?
#
loop_
_entity_poly.entity_id
_entity_poly.type
_entity_poly.pdbx_seq_one_letter_code
_entity_poly.pdbx_strand_id
1 'polypeptide(L)'
;MKMMVELFSWLFIACLLSACHTGDRADVMTEVTVRVFMDSSVAVKQQSYQIKFHNQNTRVTTIRNSISSSSYSDQLLRGLYDVQVEGTLLLENGERVWVRGSATEQEFLSSESSCEIHLVRMQ
;
A
#
# COMPACT_ATOMS: atom_id res chain seq x y z
N MET A 1 22.62 38.47 32.38
CA MET A 1 21.22 38.38 32.00
C MET A 1 21.00 38.06 30.52
N LYS A 2 21.72 38.66 29.59
CA LYS A 2 21.60 38.36 28.17
C LYS A 2 21.97 36.92 27.78
N MET A 3 22.94 36.30 28.45
CA MET A 3 23.36 34.92 28.20
C MET A 3 22.32 33.88 28.61
N MET A 4 21.54 34.13 29.63
CA MET A 4 20.51 33.19 30.09
C MET A 4 19.32 33.16 29.15
N VAL A 5 18.96 34.28 28.54
CA VAL A 5 17.83 34.36 27.59
C VAL A 5 18.16 33.65 26.29
N GLU A 6 19.41 33.77 25.83
CA GLU A 6 19.86 33.07 24.63
C GLU A 6 19.95 31.58 24.83
N LEU A 7 20.39 31.08 25.97
CA LEU A 7 20.40 29.67 26.31
C LEU A 7 19.02 29.09 26.39
N PHE A 8 18.05 29.81 26.93
CA PHE A 8 16.66 29.39 26.98
C PHE A 8 16.04 29.28 25.59
N SER A 9 16.33 30.23 24.71
CA SER A 9 15.84 30.23 23.33
C SER A 9 16.36 29.03 22.54
N TRP A 10 17.63 28.71 22.69
CA TRP A 10 18.24 27.55 22.03
C TRP A 10 17.68 26.22 22.55
N LEU A 11 17.46 26.11 23.84
CA LEU A 11 16.87 24.93 24.44
C LEU A 11 15.43 24.71 23.99
N PHE A 12 14.68 25.77 23.84
CA PHE A 12 13.30 25.72 23.38
C PHE A 12 13.20 25.27 21.91
N ILE A 13 14.08 25.78 21.04
CA ILE A 13 14.14 25.37 19.63
C ILE A 13 14.55 23.90 19.50
N ALA A 14 15.51 23.44 20.29
CA ALA A 14 15.95 22.05 20.30
C ALA A 14 14.83 21.10 20.73
N CYS A 15 14.00 21.48 21.71
CA CYS A 15 12.84 20.70 22.14
C CYS A 15 11.77 20.64 21.09
N LEU A 16 11.52 21.71 20.35
CA LEU A 16 10.55 21.72 19.27
C LEU A 16 10.97 20.82 18.11
N LEU A 17 12.24 20.84 17.74
CA LEU A 17 12.79 19.98 16.70
C LEU A 17 12.76 18.51 17.09
N SER A 18 13.01 18.18 18.36
CA SER A 18 12.93 16.82 18.88
C SER A 18 11.47 16.31 18.87
N ALA A 19 10.51 17.16 19.22
CA ALA A 19 9.11 16.78 19.22
C ALA A 19 8.57 16.51 17.80
N CYS A 20 9.09 17.20 16.79
CA CYS A 20 8.71 16.97 15.39
C CYS A 20 9.28 15.68 14.81
N HIS A 21 10.36 15.13 15.38
CA HIS A 21 11.00 13.92 14.88
C HIS A 21 10.59 12.63 15.57
N THR A 22 9.98 12.70 16.72
CA THR A 22 9.60 11.53 17.52
C THR A 22 8.11 11.25 17.38
N GLY A 23 7.76 10.13 16.78
CA GLY A 23 6.41 9.59 16.80
C GLY A 23 5.61 9.69 15.51
N ASP A 24 5.96 10.60 14.59
CA ASP A 24 5.13 10.85 13.40
C ASP A 24 5.18 9.72 12.38
N ARG A 25 6.25 8.96 12.31
CA ARG A 25 6.40 7.90 11.29
C ARG A 25 5.53 6.68 11.55
N ALA A 26 5.38 6.28 12.80
CA ALA A 26 4.56 5.12 13.15
C ALA A 26 3.08 5.41 12.94
N ASP A 27 2.64 6.67 13.15
CA ASP A 27 1.25 7.08 13.03
C ASP A 27 0.83 7.38 11.58
N VAL A 28 1.78 7.57 10.67
CA VAL A 28 1.47 7.90 9.27
C VAL A 28 1.56 6.70 8.33
N MET A 29 2.08 5.57 8.80
CA MET A 29 2.23 4.35 7.99
C MET A 29 1.18 3.32 8.36
N THR A 30 0.83 2.51 7.38
CA THR A 30 -0.07 1.37 7.55
C THR A 30 0.55 0.16 6.85
N GLU A 31 0.38 -1.03 7.42
CA GLU A 31 0.69 -2.27 6.74
C GLU A 31 -0.56 -2.71 5.97
N VAL A 32 -0.48 -2.68 4.65
CA VAL A 32 -1.59 -3.04 3.77
C VAL A 32 -1.39 -4.46 3.27
N THR A 33 -2.41 -5.30 3.42
CA THR A 33 -2.44 -6.64 2.84
C THR A 33 -3.48 -6.66 1.74
N VAL A 34 -3.04 -6.97 0.52
CA VAL A 34 -3.91 -7.12 -0.65
C VAL A 34 -4.08 -8.60 -0.94
N ARG A 35 -5.32 -9.04 -1.04
CA ARG A 35 -5.68 -10.40 -1.43
C ARG A 35 -6.43 -10.38 -2.73
N VAL A 36 -6.02 -11.22 -3.67
CA VAL A 36 -6.65 -11.32 -4.97
C VAL A 36 -7.39 -12.66 -5.07
N PHE A 37 -8.58 -12.62 -5.65
CA PHE A 37 -9.44 -13.77 -5.83
C PHE A 37 -9.90 -13.84 -7.27
N MET A 38 -10.00 -15.04 -7.78
CA MET A 38 -10.59 -15.27 -9.09
C MET A 38 -11.56 -16.42 -9.01
N ASP A 39 -12.78 -16.20 -9.52
CA ASP A 39 -13.75 -17.26 -9.69
C ASP A 39 -13.37 -18.10 -10.92
N SER A 40 -12.65 -19.17 -10.70
CA SER A 40 -12.22 -20.08 -11.77
C SER A 40 -12.50 -21.52 -11.36
N SER A 41 -13.06 -22.27 -12.28
CA SER A 41 -13.23 -23.71 -12.12
C SER A 41 -11.92 -24.48 -12.32
N VAL A 42 -10.91 -23.83 -12.87
CA VAL A 42 -9.59 -24.42 -13.15
C VAL A 42 -8.56 -23.85 -12.17
N ALA A 43 -7.78 -24.75 -11.58
CA ALA A 43 -6.75 -24.35 -10.64
C ALA A 43 -5.63 -23.53 -11.32
N VAL A 44 -5.07 -22.58 -10.59
CA VAL A 44 -3.99 -21.75 -11.05
C VAL A 44 -2.66 -22.43 -10.77
N LYS A 45 -1.83 -22.56 -11.80
CA LYS A 45 -0.49 -23.13 -11.69
C LYS A 45 0.56 -22.09 -11.37
N GLN A 46 0.51 -20.94 -12.05
CA GLN A 46 1.40 -19.81 -11.82
C GLN A 46 0.63 -18.50 -11.92
N GLN A 47 1.09 -17.50 -11.19
CA GLN A 47 0.48 -16.18 -11.19
C GLN A 47 1.56 -15.11 -11.14
N SER A 48 1.31 -14.00 -11.81
CA SER A 48 2.18 -12.82 -11.77
C SER A 48 1.34 -11.57 -11.88
N TYR A 49 1.45 -10.70 -10.89
CA TYR A 49 0.63 -9.49 -10.79
C TYR A 49 1.48 -8.23 -10.69
N GLN A 50 0.91 -7.14 -11.18
CA GLN A 50 1.33 -5.79 -10.88
C GLN A 50 0.22 -5.14 -10.03
N ILE A 51 0.59 -4.52 -8.92
CA ILE A 51 -0.34 -3.79 -8.06
C ILE A 51 0.02 -2.31 -8.08
N LYS A 52 -0.98 -1.47 -8.32
CA LYS A 52 -0.86 -0.01 -8.25
C LYS A 52 -1.66 0.50 -7.09
N PHE A 53 -1.01 1.24 -6.19
CA PHE A 53 -1.63 1.93 -5.08
C PHE A 53 -1.62 3.42 -5.37
N HIS A 54 -2.77 4.00 -5.62
CA HIS A 54 -2.88 5.44 -5.83
C HIS A 54 -3.46 6.10 -4.58
N ASN A 55 -2.64 6.90 -3.90
CA ASN A 55 -3.06 7.67 -2.72
C ASN A 55 -3.79 8.91 -3.19
N GLN A 56 -5.09 9.01 -2.89
CA GLN A 56 -5.91 10.14 -3.31
C GLN A 56 -5.58 11.43 -2.57
N ASN A 57 -5.03 11.36 -1.37
CA ASN A 57 -4.67 12.53 -0.57
C ASN A 57 -3.38 13.18 -1.07
N THR A 58 -2.36 12.38 -1.38
CA THR A 58 -1.06 12.87 -1.85
C THR A 58 -0.92 12.85 -3.36
N ARG A 59 -1.79 12.11 -4.05
CA ARG A 59 -1.75 11.83 -5.51
C ARG A 59 -0.50 11.07 -5.95
N VAL A 60 0.17 10.41 -5.03
CA VAL A 60 1.32 9.56 -5.33
C VAL A 60 0.85 8.17 -5.68
N THR A 61 1.38 7.62 -6.77
CA THR A 61 1.13 6.24 -7.18
C THR A 61 2.36 5.38 -6.87
N THR A 62 2.13 4.30 -6.15
CA THR A 62 3.14 3.30 -5.85
C THR A 62 2.84 2.06 -6.67
N ILE A 63 3.84 1.56 -7.40
CA ILE A 63 3.68 0.40 -8.28
C ILE A 63 4.57 -0.72 -7.78
N ARG A 64 4.01 -1.91 -7.64
CA ARG A 64 4.73 -3.13 -7.27
C ARG A 64 4.55 -4.17 -8.35
N ASN A 65 5.67 -4.70 -8.83
CA ASN A 65 5.71 -5.64 -9.96
C ASN A 65 6.08 -7.05 -9.49
N SER A 66 5.81 -8.02 -10.33
CA SER A 66 6.28 -9.39 -10.19
C SER A 66 5.82 -10.07 -8.90
N ILE A 67 4.58 -9.81 -8.51
CA ILE A 67 3.98 -10.44 -7.35
C ILE A 67 3.44 -11.79 -7.77
N SER A 68 3.98 -12.86 -7.17
CA SER A 68 3.68 -14.24 -7.55
C SER A 68 2.77 -14.95 -6.55
N SER A 69 2.19 -14.21 -5.61
CA SER A 69 1.30 -14.76 -4.58
C SER A 69 -0.06 -14.08 -4.64
N SER A 70 -1.11 -14.77 -4.22
CA SER A 70 -2.46 -14.21 -4.09
C SER A 70 -2.60 -13.28 -2.90
N SER A 71 -1.60 -13.20 -2.03
CA SER A 71 -1.57 -12.28 -0.90
C SER A 71 -0.27 -11.52 -0.91
N TYR A 72 -0.36 -10.19 -0.77
CA TYR A 72 0.80 -9.30 -0.79
C TYR A 72 0.65 -8.26 0.31
N SER A 73 1.75 -8.01 1.03
CA SER A 73 1.78 -6.99 2.09
C SER A 73 2.86 -5.97 1.82
N ASP A 74 2.56 -4.71 2.09
CA ASP A 74 3.49 -3.60 1.94
C ASP A 74 3.18 -2.52 2.97
N GLN A 75 4.16 -1.68 3.26
CA GLN A 75 3.97 -0.52 4.12
C GLN A 75 3.77 0.72 3.25
N LEU A 76 2.66 1.40 3.48
CA LEU A 76 2.28 2.60 2.75
C LEU A 76 1.91 3.71 3.73
N LEU A 77 1.91 4.95 3.25
CA LEU A 77 1.34 6.06 4.00
C LEU A 77 -0.15 5.83 4.21
N ARG A 78 -0.67 6.19 5.37
CA ARG A 78 -2.12 6.14 5.61
C ARG A 78 -2.83 7.10 4.67
N GLY A 79 -4.02 6.72 4.24
CA GLY A 79 -4.80 7.56 3.36
C GLY A 79 -5.92 6.81 2.67
N LEU A 80 -6.55 7.51 1.74
CA LEU A 80 -7.58 6.96 0.88
C LEU A 80 -6.93 6.51 -0.42
N TYR A 81 -7.17 5.26 -0.81
CA TYR A 81 -6.48 4.63 -1.92
C TYR A 81 -7.41 4.05 -2.96
N ASP A 82 -6.99 4.16 -4.22
CA ASP A 82 -7.47 3.30 -5.30
C ASP A 82 -6.41 2.25 -5.55
N VAL A 83 -6.82 0.98 -5.57
CA VAL A 83 -5.92 -0.15 -5.78
C VAL A 83 -6.31 -0.84 -7.08
N GLN A 84 -5.34 -1.04 -7.96
CA GLN A 84 -5.53 -1.73 -9.23
C GLN A 84 -4.56 -2.90 -9.32
N VAL A 85 -5.05 -4.04 -9.77
CA VAL A 85 -4.25 -5.23 -10.00
C VAL A 85 -4.43 -5.67 -11.43
N GLU A 86 -3.33 -5.92 -12.11
CA GLU A 86 -3.29 -6.53 -13.44
C GLU A 86 -2.29 -7.65 -13.43
N GLY A 87 -2.55 -8.70 -14.17
CA GLY A 87 -1.60 -9.78 -14.24
C GLY A 87 -1.97 -10.88 -15.22
N THR A 88 -1.15 -11.92 -15.16
CA THR A 88 -1.34 -13.12 -15.96
C THR A 88 -1.40 -14.33 -15.06
N LEU A 89 -2.25 -15.26 -15.43
CA LEU A 89 -2.36 -16.57 -14.80
C LEU A 89 -2.02 -17.65 -15.82
N LEU A 90 -1.27 -18.64 -15.36
CA LEU A 90 -1.13 -19.91 -16.07
C LEU A 90 -1.99 -20.92 -15.32
N LEU A 91 -3.00 -21.44 -16.00
CA LEU A 91 -3.91 -22.43 -15.42
C LEU A 91 -3.33 -23.83 -15.52
N GLU A 92 -3.84 -24.75 -14.72
CA GLU A 92 -3.38 -26.14 -14.72
C GLU A 92 -3.62 -26.85 -16.08
N ASN A 93 -4.59 -26.37 -16.87
CA ASN A 93 -4.82 -26.88 -18.23
C ASN A 93 -3.86 -26.30 -19.28
N GLY A 94 -2.89 -25.47 -18.87
CA GLY A 94 -1.92 -24.84 -19.79
C GLY A 94 -2.38 -23.53 -20.41
N GLU A 95 -3.60 -23.10 -20.16
CA GLU A 95 -4.12 -21.84 -20.67
C GLU A 95 -3.54 -20.63 -19.93
N ARG A 96 -3.14 -19.60 -20.69
CA ARG A 96 -2.72 -18.32 -20.14
C ARG A 96 -3.87 -17.32 -20.26
N VAL A 97 -4.18 -16.67 -19.14
CA VAL A 97 -5.25 -15.69 -19.10
C VAL A 97 -4.74 -14.37 -18.53
N TRP A 98 -5.23 -13.27 -19.06
CA TRP A 98 -5.03 -11.94 -18.51
C TRP A 98 -6.15 -11.64 -17.53
N VAL A 99 -5.80 -11.07 -16.39
CA VAL A 99 -6.75 -10.74 -15.34
C VAL A 99 -6.55 -9.33 -14.87
N ARG A 100 -7.62 -8.74 -14.35
CA ARG A 100 -7.64 -7.38 -13.86
C ARG A 100 -8.67 -7.27 -12.75
N GLY A 101 -8.37 -6.43 -11.78
CA GLY A 101 -9.30 -6.09 -10.71
C GLY A 101 -8.95 -4.77 -10.10
N SER A 102 -9.90 -4.18 -9.40
CA SER A 102 -9.69 -2.92 -8.71
C SER A 102 -10.57 -2.79 -7.49
N ALA A 103 -10.11 -1.98 -6.54
CA ALA A 103 -10.90 -1.57 -5.39
C ALA A 103 -10.66 -0.07 -5.21
N THR A 104 -11.74 0.71 -5.24
CA THR A 104 -11.66 2.17 -5.13
C THR A 104 -12.06 2.64 -3.73
N GLU A 105 -11.58 3.82 -3.36
CA GLU A 105 -11.94 4.47 -2.10
C GLU A 105 -11.69 3.59 -0.87
N GLN A 106 -10.55 2.90 -0.85
CA GLN A 106 -10.15 2.07 0.27
C GLN A 106 -9.53 2.94 1.37
N GLU A 107 -10.08 2.85 2.56
CA GLU A 107 -9.61 3.61 3.72
C GLU A 107 -8.52 2.82 4.44
N PHE A 108 -7.26 3.20 4.19
CA PHE A 108 -6.10 2.62 4.87
C PHE A 108 -5.63 3.58 5.96
N LEU A 109 -6.43 3.68 7.03
CA LEU A 109 -6.26 4.70 8.07
C LEU A 109 -5.77 4.16 9.40
N SER A 110 -5.71 2.85 9.58
CA SER A 110 -5.22 2.23 10.82
C SER A 110 -3.82 1.65 10.61
N SER A 111 -3.22 1.14 11.68
CA SER A 111 -1.87 0.54 11.63
C SER A 111 -1.82 -0.68 10.70
N GLU A 112 -2.93 -1.40 10.57
CA GLU A 112 -3.09 -2.54 9.66
C GLU A 112 -4.33 -2.31 8.82
N SER A 113 -4.19 -2.50 7.52
CA SER A 113 -5.26 -2.33 6.55
C SER A 113 -5.29 -3.53 5.61
N SER A 114 -6.46 -3.85 5.10
CA SER A 114 -6.61 -4.95 4.15
C SER A 114 -7.54 -4.57 3.01
N CYS A 115 -7.31 -5.20 1.88
CA CYS A 115 -8.07 -4.97 0.66
C CYS A 115 -8.24 -6.30 -0.07
N GLU A 116 -9.46 -6.58 -0.52
CA GLU A 116 -9.76 -7.76 -1.31
C GLU A 116 -10.11 -7.33 -2.73
N ILE A 117 -9.48 -7.97 -3.70
CA ILE A 117 -9.68 -7.64 -5.11
C ILE A 117 -10.13 -8.87 -5.86
N HIS A 118 -11.32 -8.78 -6.45
CA HIS A 118 -11.83 -9.80 -7.35
C HIS A 118 -11.31 -9.56 -8.75
N LEU A 119 -10.59 -10.56 -9.27
CA LEU A 119 -10.04 -10.50 -10.61
C LEU A 119 -11.07 -10.99 -11.61
N VAL A 120 -11.13 -10.31 -12.75
CA VAL A 120 -11.94 -10.72 -13.88
C VAL A 120 -11.01 -11.02 -15.06
N ARG A 121 -11.39 -12.01 -15.83
CA ARG A 121 -10.67 -12.40 -17.03
C ARG A 121 -10.88 -11.35 -18.11
N MET A 122 -9.79 -10.90 -18.70
CA MET A 122 -9.81 -9.99 -19.83
C MET A 122 -9.76 -10.78 -21.13
N GLN A 123 -10.58 -10.39 -22.04
CA GLN A 123 -10.61 -11.01 -23.39
C GLN A 123 -9.76 -10.20 -24.37
#